data_6e3f064453e5d5b04154bf25db55c68a
#
_entry.id   6e3f064453e5d5b04154bf25db55c68a
#
_cell.length_a   1.000
_cell.length_b   1.000
_cell.length_c   1.000
_cell.angle_alpha   90.00
_cell.angle_beta   90.00
_cell.angle_gamma   90.00
#
_symmetry.space_group_name_H-M   'P 1'
#
loop_
_entity.id
_entity.type
_entity.pdbx_description
1 polymer ?
#
loop_
_entity_poly.entity_id
_entity_poly.type
_entity_poly.pdbx_seq_one_letter_code
_entity_poly.pdbx_strand_id
1 'polypeptide(L)'
;NPNGYFVDGPVLDMKFKSGIGMFPIPIAHGLTVGEFAQMVNGEGWLSNKVKCPVTIIPVANYTHDMPYTLPVKPSPNLNTQQSILLYPSTCLFEGTYLNHGRGTYFPFTIIGSPPLRGKYEFSFTPTGIKGMSETPLFMNQLCYGLDLRNYDVAELRKTKQINLQWMIELYKSSPNKEQFFDNKLSK
;
A
#
# COMPACT_ATOMS: atom_id res chain seq x y z
N ASN A 1 10.46 9.78 4.09
CA ASN A 1 9.76 8.49 4.06
C ASN A 1 9.18 8.18 5.45
N PRO A 2 7.84 8.17 5.65
CA PRO A 2 7.24 7.94 6.96
C PRO A 2 7.46 6.52 7.50
N ASN A 3 7.79 5.57 6.65
CA ASN A 3 8.16 4.20 7.02
C ASN A 3 9.68 4.04 7.24
N GLY A 4 10.45 5.12 7.06
CA GLY A 4 11.86 5.25 7.42
C GLY A 4 12.76 4.11 6.94
N TYR A 5 13.30 3.38 7.88
CA TYR A 5 14.22 2.25 7.73
C TYR A 5 13.52 0.90 7.41
N PHE A 6 12.23 0.93 7.11
CA PHE A 6 11.49 -0.28 6.81
C PHE A 6 11.83 -0.78 5.40
N VAL A 7 12.52 -1.91 5.31
CA VAL A 7 12.89 -2.58 4.06
C VAL A 7 12.39 -4.01 4.13
N ASP A 8 11.45 -4.37 3.25
CA ASP A 8 10.89 -5.72 3.19
C ASP A 8 10.16 -5.99 1.87
N GLY A 9 9.92 -7.26 1.60
CA GLY A 9 9.32 -7.76 0.38
C GLY A 9 10.36 -8.21 -0.65
N PRO A 10 9.95 -8.98 -1.65
CA PRO A 10 10.84 -9.42 -2.72
C PRO A 10 11.31 -8.24 -3.58
N VAL A 11 12.53 -8.33 -4.07
CA VAL A 11 13.01 -7.46 -5.15
C VAL A 11 12.17 -7.74 -6.39
N LEU A 12 11.66 -6.69 -7.05
CA LEU A 12 10.84 -6.84 -8.24
C LEU A 12 11.59 -7.62 -9.33
N ASP A 13 11.02 -8.76 -9.73
CA ASP A 13 11.45 -9.45 -10.95
C ASP A 13 11.00 -8.64 -12.17
N MET A 14 11.93 -8.23 -13.01
CA MET A 14 11.68 -7.32 -14.13
C MET A 14 10.73 -7.86 -15.20
N LYS A 15 10.41 -9.17 -15.17
CA LYS A 15 9.33 -9.73 -16.01
C LYS A 15 7.93 -9.20 -15.61
N PHE A 16 7.79 -8.72 -14.37
CA PHE A 16 6.57 -8.09 -13.83
C PHE A 16 6.63 -6.56 -13.83
N LYS A 17 7.59 -5.96 -14.55
CA LYS A 17 7.70 -4.51 -14.67
C LYS A 17 6.40 -3.89 -15.16
N SER A 18 5.97 -2.81 -14.49
CA SER A 18 4.74 -2.07 -14.82
C SER A 18 4.90 -0.58 -14.49
N GLY A 19 3.86 0.21 -14.74
CA GLY A 19 3.87 1.63 -14.39
C GLY A 19 3.97 1.92 -12.89
N ILE A 20 3.61 0.95 -12.04
CA ILE A 20 3.70 1.05 -10.57
C ILE A 20 4.90 0.32 -9.98
N GLY A 21 5.63 -0.44 -10.78
CA GLY A 21 6.85 -1.15 -10.38
C GLY A 21 7.84 -1.14 -11.52
N MET A 22 8.73 -0.15 -11.55
CA MET A 22 9.61 0.12 -12.69
C MET A 22 11.03 -0.39 -12.50
N PHE A 23 11.47 -0.63 -11.28
CA PHE A 23 12.87 -0.90 -10.94
C PHE A 23 13.00 -2.12 -10.01
N PRO A 24 14.15 -2.83 -10.03
CA PRO A 24 14.37 -4.03 -9.22
C PRO A 24 14.66 -3.66 -7.75
N ILE A 25 13.64 -3.17 -7.06
CA ILE A 25 13.66 -2.82 -5.63
C ILE A 25 12.52 -3.51 -4.90
N PRO A 26 12.62 -3.73 -3.59
CA PRO A 26 11.52 -4.27 -2.79
C PRO A 26 10.37 -3.25 -2.66
N ILE A 27 9.17 -3.74 -2.39
CA ILE A 27 7.97 -2.90 -2.25
C ILE A 27 8.12 -1.89 -1.10
N ALA A 28 8.69 -2.30 0.02
CA ALA A 28 9.09 -1.42 1.10
C ALA A 28 10.62 -1.22 1.01
N HIS A 29 11.05 -0.16 0.35
CA HIS A 29 12.46 0.06 0.04
C HIS A 29 13.19 0.99 1.03
N GLY A 30 12.51 1.62 1.98
CA GLY A 30 13.11 2.46 3.01
C GLY A 30 13.75 3.78 2.54
N LEU A 31 13.93 3.99 1.24
CA LEU A 31 14.64 5.14 0.69
C LEU A 31 13.81 6.43 0.77
N THR A 32 14.48 7.55 0.98
CA THR A 32 13.93 8.87 0.66
C THR A 32 13.84 9.07 -0.85
N VAL A 33 13.08 10.06 -1.31
CA VAL A 33 13.00 10.39 -2.74
C VAL A 33 14.36 10.74 -3.32
N GLY A 34 15.20 11.46 -2.56
CA GLY A 34 16.55 11.81 -2.99
C GLY A 34 17.46 10.60 -3.14
N GLU A 35 17.46 9.69 -2.17
CA GLU A 35 18.24 8.44 -2.23
C GLU A 35 17.78 7.55 -3.38
N PHE A 36 16.47 7.45 -3.60
CA PHE A 36 15.93 6.72 -4.73
C PHE A 36 16.37 7.31 -6.08
N ALA A 37 16.34 8.64 -6.23
CA ALA A 37 16.81 9.32 -7.43
C ALA A 37 18.31 9.06 -7.68
N GLN A 38 19.14 9.10 -6.62
CA GLN A 38 20.56 8.76 -6.73
C GLN A 38 20.78 7.31 -7.14
N MET A 39 20.03 6.36 -6.56
CA MET A 39 20.10 4.94 -6.91
C MET A 39 19.76 4.72 -8.38
N VAL A 40 18.59 5.21 -8.84
CA VAL A 40 18.15 5.07 -10.24
C VAL A 40 19.19 5.62 -11.22
N ASN A 41 19.76 6.78 -10.89
CA ASN A 41 20.78 7.42 -11.70
C ASN A 41 22.13 6.69 -11.62
N GLY A 42 22.54 6.25 -10.43
CA GLY A 42 23.81 5.55 -10.19
C GLY A 42 23.84 4.19 -10.91
N GLU A 43 22.80 3.40 -10.74
CA GLU A 43 22.64 2.07 -11.34
C GLU A 43 22.39 2.10 -12.87
N GLY A 44 22.17 3.29 -13.44
CA GLY A 44 21.92 3.44 -14.88
C GLY A 44 20.58 2.85 -15.31
N TRP A 45 19.55 2.94 -14.45
CA TRP A 45 18.20 2.42 -14.74
C TRP A 45 17.34 3.37 -15.59
N LEU A 46 17.83 4.57 -15.87
CA LEU A 46 17.15 5.46 -16.82
C LEU A 46 17.26 4.92 -18.25
N SER A 47 16.28 5.26 -19.07
CA SER A 47 16.27 4.86 -20.48
C SER A 47 17.57 5.27 -21.18
N ASN A 48 18.12 4.38 -22.00
CA ASN A 48 19.40 4.57 -22.69
C ASN A 48 20.59 4.84 -21.76
N LYS A 49 20.49 4.48 -20.48
CA LYS A 49 21.50 4.74 -19.45
C LYS A 49 21.89 6.21 -19.32
N VAL A 50 20.97 7.10 -19.64
CA VAL A 50 21.19 8.55 -19.50
C VAL A 50 21.50 8.87 -18.03
N LYS A 51 22.45 9.78 -17.81
CA LYS A 51 22.73 10.33 -16.48
C LYS A 51 22.07 11.69 -16.35
N CYS A 52 21.34 11.88 -15.24
CA CYS A 52 20.69 13.14 -14.91
C CYS A 52 21.48 13.85 -13.80
N PRO A 53 21.85 15.12 -13.93
CA PRO A 53 22.36 15.89 -12.80
C PRO A 53 21.30 15.97 -11.70
N VAL A 54 21.63 15.51 -10.49
CA VAL A 54 20.70 15.49 -9.35
C VAL A 54 21.29 16.27 -8.20
N THR A 55 20.59 17.33 -7.77
CA THR A 55 20.90 18.04 -6.54
C THR A 55 19.85 17.71 -5.50
N ILE A 56 20.28 17.13 -4.37
CA ILE A 56 19.42 16.76 -3.26
C ILE A 56 19.51 17.82 -2.18
N ILE A 57 18.36 18.34 -1.77
CA ILE A 57 18.25 19.23 -0.62
C ILE A 57 17.73 18.39 0.55
N PRO A 58 18.57 18.05 1.54
CA PRO A 58 18.16 17.20 2.65
C PRO A 58 17.18 17.94 3.57
N VAL A 59 16.27 17.18 4.16
CA VAL A 59 15.39 17.68 5.23
C VAL A 59 16.23 17.82 6.50
N ALA A 60 16.26 19.04 7.08
CA ALA A 60 16.99 19.29 8.30
C ALA A 60 16.43 18.46 9.48
N ASN A 61 17.33 17.97 10.33
CA ASN A 61 16.99 17.22 11.53
C ASN A 61 16.12 15.97 11.28
N TYR A 62 16.28 15.34 10.12
CA TYR A 62 15.60 14.09 9.77
C TYR A 62 16.60 12.95 9.61
N THR A 63 16.28 11.80 10.20
CA THR A 63 16.98 10.54 9.98
C THR A 63 15.95 9.43 9.72
N HIS A 64 16.37 8.31 9.13
CA HIS A 64 15.50 7.17 8.87
C HIS A 64 14.85 6.57 10.12
N ASP A 65 15.49 6.69 11.28
CA ASP A 65 14.98 6.17 12.55
C ASP A 65 13.89 7.03 13.19
N MET A 66 13.74 8.27 12.70
CA MET A 66 12.77 9.21 13.27
C MET A 66 11.35 8.91 12.77
N PRO A 67 10.36 8.86 13.67
CA PRO A 67 8.97 8.90 13.28
C PRO A 67 8.66 10.20 12.53
N TYR A 68 8.06 10.12 11.38
CA TYR A 68 7.71 11.30 10.61
C TYR A 68 6.20 11.32 10.29
N THR A 69 5.54 12.35 10.77
CA THR A 69 4.14 12.63 10.42
C THR A 69 4.11 13.56 9.22
N LEU A 70 3.49 13.13 8.14
CA LEU A 70 3.37 13.95 6.95
C LEU A 70 2.49 15.16 7.21
N PRO A 71 2.96 16.38 6.92
CA PRO A 71 2.16 17.60 7.09
C PRO A 71 1.05 17.72 6.06
N VAL A 72 1.19 17.04 4.93
CA VAL A 72 0.23 17.03 3.82
C VAL A 72 -0.05 15.59 3.41
N LYS A 73 -1.31 15.29 3.14
CA LYS A 73 -1.74 13.97 2.65
C LYS A 73 -1.12 13.70 1.27
N PRO A 74 -0.43 12.57 1.06
CA PRO A 74 0.21 12.27 -0.22
C PRO A 74 -0.80 11.93 -1.33
N SER A 75 -2.00 11.49 -0.96
CA SER A 75 -3.09 11.13 -1.87
C SER A 75 -4.44 11.26 -1.17
N PRO A 76 -5.53 11.54 -1.92
CA PRO A 76 -6.88 11.45 -1.34
C PRO A 76 -7.19 10.10 -0.71
N ASN A 77 -6.62 9.00 -1.24
CA ASN A 77 -6.78 7.64 -0.71
C ASN A 77 -5.69 7.25 0.31
N LEU A 78 -4.75 8.13 0.65
CA LEU A 78 -3.83 7.98 1.79
C LEU A 78 -4.02 9.21 2.70
N ASN A 79 -5.19 9.27 3.31
CA ASN A 79 -5.73 10.47 3.94
C ASN A 79 -5.45 10.57 5.44
N THR A 80 -4.88 9.54 6.04
CA THR A 80 -4.50 9.50 7.46
C THR A 80 -3.09 8.97 7.62
N GLN A 81 -2.43 9.33 8.72
CA GLN A 81 -1.12 8.75 9.07
C GLN A 81 -1.21 7.23 9.22
N GLN A 82 -2.32 6.73 9.75
CA GLN A 82 -2.59 5.29 9.88
C GLN A 82 -2.56 4.59 8.52
N SER A 83 -3.30 5.12 7.53
CA SER A 83 -3.31 4.53 6.18
C SER A 83 -1.93 4.54 5.52
N ILE A 84 -1.13 5.59 5.73
CA ILE A 84 0.22 5.72 5.19
C ILE A 84 1.16 4.66 5.78
N LEU A 85 1.09 4.44 7.10
CA LEU A 85 1.96 3.47 7.77
C LEU A 85 1.55 2.03 7.47
N LEU A 86 0.25 1.75 7.28
CA LEU A 86 -0.25 0.44 6.89
C LEU A 86 -0.06 0.13 5.39
N TYR A 87 0.14 1.15 4.55
CA TYR A 87 0.13 1.02 3.09
C TYR A 87 1.05 -0.08 2.54
N PRO A 88 2.29 -0.28 3.00
CA PRO A 88 3.15 -1.35 2.48
C PRO A 88 2.54 -2.75 2.58
N SER A 89 1.69 -2.98 3.59
CA SER A 89 0.97 -4.24 3.79
C SER A 89 -0.38 -4.26 3.08
N THR A 90 -1.09 -3.13 3.06
CA THR A 90 -2.48 -3.06 2.58
C THR A 90 -2.61 -2.74 1.10
N CYS A 91 -1.57 -2.17 0.45
CA CYS A 91 -1.57 -1.97 -1.01
C CYS A 91 -1.62 -3.30 -1.79
N LEU A 92 -1.16 -4.39 -1.20
CA LEU A 92 -1.21 -5.72 -1.82
C LEU A 92 -2.65 -6.18 -2.12
N PHE A 93 -3.64 -5.66 -1.40
CA PHE A 93 -5.05 -5.95 -1.63
C PHE A 93 -5.60 -5.33 -2.92
N GLU A 94 -4.90 -4.39 -3.54
CA GLU A 94 -5.25 -3.88 -4.87
C GLU A 94 -5.20 -4.98 -5.95
N GLY A 95 -4.42 -6.04 -5.72
CA GLY A 95 -4.38 -7.24 -6.57
C GLY A 95 -5.42 -8.31 -6.22
N THR A 96 -6.42 -8.01 -5.40
CA THR A 96 -7.46 -8.94 -4.98
C THR A 96 -8.85 -8.44 -5.35
N TYR A 97 -9.86 -9.32 -5.21
CA TYR A 97 -11.26 -8.91 -5.38
C TYR A 97 -11.81 -8.14 -4.17
N LEU A 98 -11.04 -7.94 -3.10
CA LEU A 98 -11.49 -7.27 -1.89
C LEU A 98 -11.49 -5.74 -2.06
N ASN A 99 -12.50 -5.09 -1.51
CA ASN A 99 -12.44 -3.65 -1.31
C ASN A 99 -11.51 -3.33 -0.13
N HIS A 100 -10.54 -2.47 -0.34
CA HIS A 100 -9.56 -2.05 0.66
C HIS A 100 -9.84 -0.63 1.19
N GLY A 101 -11.14 -0.35 1.43
CA GLY A 101 -11.62 0.90 2.01
C GLY A 101 -11.86 2.03 1.01
N ARG A 102 -11.60 1.84 -0.30
CA ARG A 102 -11.95 2.83 -1.32
C ARG A 102 -13.46 3.03 -1.37
N GLY A 103 -13.89 4.28 -1.50
CA GLY A 103 -15.30 4.66 -1.39
C GLY A 103 -15.78 4.80 0.05
N THR A 104 -14.85 4.88 0.99
CA THR A 104 -15.07 5.30 2.38
C THR A 104 -14.05 6.37 2.77
N TYR A 105 -14.19 6.97 3.95
CA TYR A 105 -13.16 7.88 4.49
C TYR A 105 -12.00 7.13 5.18
N PHE A 106 -11.93 5.80 5.02
CA PHE A 106 -10.96 4.90 5.66
C PHE A 106 -10.18 4.02 4.67
N PRO A 107 -9.70 4.58 3.53
CA PRO A 107 -8.97 3.79 2.56
C PRO A 107 -7.69 3.21 3.17
N PHE A 108 -7.38 1.97 2.80
CA PHE A 108 -6.23 1.19 3.28
C PHE A 108 -6.18 0.92 4.79
N THR A 109 -7.29 1.20 5.51
CA THR A 109 -7.41 0.89 6.93
C THR A 109 -8.61 -0.02 7.25
N ILE A 110 -9.44 -0.32 6.25
CA ILE A 110 -10.49 -1.34 6.32
C ILE A 110 -10.46 -2.17 5.05
N ILE A 111 -10.74 -3.48 5.15
CA ILE A 111 -10.63 -4.40 4.02
C ILE A 111 -11.76 -5.41 4.10
N GLY A 112 -12.48 -5.63 3.01
CA GLY A 112 -13.56 -6.61 3.03
C GLY A 112 -14.32 -6.74 1.72
N SER A 113 -15.35 -7.61 1.77
CA SER A 113 -16.24 -7.85 0.63
C SER A 113 -17.57 -8.45 1.09
N PRO A 114 -18.65 -8.39 0.26
CA PRO A 114 -19.93 -8.99 0.62
C PRO A 114 -19.88 -10.51 0.88
N PRO A 115 -19.10 -11.32 0.13
CA PRO A 115 -19.00 -12.76 0.36
C PRO A 115 -18.43 -13.18 1.74
N LEU A 116 -17.83 -12.25 2.49
CA LEU A 116 -17.29 -12.51 3.83
C LEU A 116 -18.35 -12.37 4.93
N ARG A 117 -19.62 -12.19 4.57
CA ARG A 117 -20.75 -12.16 5.51
C ARG A 117 -20.76 -13.37 6.44
N GLY A 118 -20.92 -13.12 7.74
CA GLY A 118 -20.91 -14.16 8.77
C GLY A 118 -19.55 -14.73 9.13
N LYS A 119 -18.48 -14.23 8.52
CA LYS A 119 -17.08 -14.54 8.87
C LYS A 119 -16.44 -13.46 9.73
N TYR A 120 -16.91 -12.23 9.58
CA TYR A 120 -16.43 -11.04 10.30
C TYR A 120 -17.63 -10.27 10.85
N GLU A 121 -17.46 -9.69 12.04
CA GLU A 121 -18.46 -8.81 12.67
C GLU A 121 -18.43 -7.40 12.10
N PHE A 122 -17.20 -6.90 11.80
CA PHE A 122 -17.03 -5.57 11.22
C PHE A 122 -17.58 -5.52 9.80
N SER A 123 -18.30 -4.44 9.49
CA SER A 123 -18.85 -4.21 8.16
C SER A 123 -18.80 -2.74 7.78
N PHE A 124 -18.81 -2.49 6.47
CA PHE A 124 -18.83 -1.14 5.87
C PHE A 124 -19.49 -1.17 4.50
N THR A 125 -19.97 -0.02 4.05
CA THR A 125 -20.57 0.12 2.73
C THR A 125 -19.79 1.16 1.93
N PRO A 126 -19.06 0.77 0.86
CA PRO A 126 -18.43 1.73 -0.04
C PRO A 126 -19.48 2.57 -0.78
N THR A 127 -19.21 3.86 -0.93
CA THR A 127 -20.03 4.78 -1.72
C THR A 127 -19.17 5.59 -2.68
N GLY A 128 -19.75 6.20 -3.70
CA GLY A 128 -18.99 7.11 -4.58
C GLY A 128 -18.59 8.37 -3.82
N ILE A 129 -17.28 8.64 -3.72
CA ILE A 129 -16.74 9.84 -3.09
C ILE A 129 -15.98 10.64 -4.14
N LYS A 130 -16.51 11.82 -4.49
CA LYS A 130 -15.91 12.72 -5.47
C LYS A 130 -14.49 13.13 -5.08
N GLY A 131 -13.56 13.00 -6.01
CA GLY A 131 -12.14 13.33 -5.79
C GLY A 131 -11.33 12.29 -5.00
N MET A 132 -11.96 11.17 -4.60
CA MET A 132 -11.27 10.04 -3.95
C MET A 132 -11.47 8.74 -4.75
N SER A 133 -12.67 8.18 -4.71
CA SER A 133 -13.06 6.99 -5.45
C SER A 133 -14.55 7.11 -5.80
N GLU A 134 -14.85 7.43 -7.05
CA GLU A 134 -16.22 7.70 -7.49
C GLU A 134 -17.00 6.43 -7.78
N THR A 135 -16.30 5.38 -8.21
CA THR A 135 -16.88 4.06 -8.51
C THR A 135 -16.08 2.96 -7.81
N PRO A 136 -16.14 2.88 -6.47
CA PRO A 136 -15.40 1.85 -5.74
C PRO A 136 -15.96 0.45 -5.99
N LEU A 137 -15.11 -0.56 -5.80
CA LEU A 137 -15.55 -1.96 -5.82
C LEU A 137 -16.63 -2.18 -4.76
N PHE A 138 -17.69 -2.92 -5.10
CA PHE A 138 -18.87 -3.15 -4.25
C PHE A 138 -19.62 -1.87 -3.82
N MET A 139 -19.66 -0.86 -4.69
CA MET A 139 -20.39 0.37 -4.40
C MET A 139 -21.84 0.07 -3.96
N ASN A 140 -22.27 0.68 -2.84
CA ASN A 140 -23.58 0.51 -2.22
C ASN A 140 -23.90 -0.93 -1.74
N GLN A 141 -22.90 -1.80 -1.60
CA GLN A 141 -23.06 -3.14 -1.04
C GLN A 141 -22.40 -3.24 0.33
N LEU A 142 -23.01 -3.96 1.25
CA LEU A 142 -22.45 -4.19 2.58
C LEU A 142 -21.31 -5.20 2.50
N CYS A 143 -20.11 -4.75 2.79
CA CYS A 143 -18.89 -5.54 2.89
C CYS A 143 -18.59 -5.92 4.33
N TYR A 144 -18.00 -7.08 4.54
CA TYR A 144 -17.56 -7.60 5.84
C TYR A 144 -16.06 -7.87 5.78
N GLY A 145 -15.33 -7.67 6.89
CA GLY A 145 -13.90 -7.93 6.89
C GLY A 145 -13.14 -7.34 8.07
N LEU A 146 -11.92 -6.87 7.82
CA LEU A 146 -10.99 -6.35 8.81
C LEU A 146 -11.14 -4.85 9.03
N ASP A 147 -11.05 -4.44 10.30
CA ASP A 147 -10.92 -3.05 10.73
C ASP A 147 -9.52 -2.81 11.32
N LEU A 148 -8.69 -2.09 10.58
CA LEU A 148 -7.32 -1.76 10.97
C LEU A 148 -7.17 -0.29 11.40
N ARG A 149 -8.27 0.44 11.58
CA ARG A 149 -8.24 1.88 11.92
C ARG A 149 -7.52 2.14 13.25
N ASN A 150 -7.62 1.19 14.18
CA ASN A 150 -7.02 1.26 15.50
C ASN A 150 -5.87 0.23 15.66
N TYR A 151 -5.37 -0.33 14.56
CA TYR A 151 -4.22 -1.24 14.64
C TYR A 151 -2.99 -0.51 15.19
N ASP A 152 -2.27 -1.16 16.10
CA ASP A 152 -1.04 -0.60 16.64
C ASP A 152 0.09 -0.67 15.61
N VAL A 153 0.30 0.44 14.91
CA VAL A 153 1.36 0.55 13.89
C VAL A 153 2.77 0.50 14.49
N ALA A 154 2.93 0.61 15.81
CA ALA A 154 4.23 0.44 16.46
C ALA A 154 4.75 -0.98 16.28
N GLU A 155 3.86 -1.99 16.19
CA GLU A 155 4.25 -3.38 15.91
C GLU A 155 4.88 -3.51 14.51
N LEU A 156 4.34 -2.84 13.48
CA LEU A 156 4.96 -2.84 12.13
C LEU A 156 6.34 -2.17 12.14
N ARG A 157 6.48 -1.11 12.91
CA ARG A 157 7.78 -0.42 13.06
C ARG A 157 8.80 -1.29 13.78
N LYS A 158 8.38 -2.06 14.78
CA LYS A 158 9.21 -2.96 15.56
C LYS A 158 9.66 -4.17 14.74
N THR A 159 8.74 -4.79 14.01
CA THR A 159 9.03 -5.98 13.18
C THR A 159 9.76 -5.62 11.90
N LYS A 160 9.56 -4.40 11.37
CA LYS A 160 10.10 -3.93 10.08
C LYS A 160 9.70 -4.87 8.92
N GLN A 161 8.49 -5.43 8.99
CA GLN A 161 8.00 -6.41 8.03
C GLN A 161 6.63 -6.04 7.48
N ILE A 162 6.41 -6.39 6.22
CA ILE A 162 5.08 -6.36 5.60
C ILE A 162 4.23 -7.43 6.30
N ASN A 163 3.06 -7.02 6.80
CA ASN A 163 2.15 -7.96 7.43
C ASN A 163 1.31 -8.68 6.37
N LEU A 164 1.70 -9.89 6.03
CA LEU A 164 0.95 -10.77 5.12
C LEU A 164 -0.15 -11.57 5.82
N GLN A 165 -0.21 -11.55 7.16
CA GLN A 165 -1.17 -12.36 7.92
C GLN A 165 -2.62 -11.97 7.59
N TRP A 166 -2.89 -10.68 7.37
CA TRP A 166 -4.22 -10.22 6.97
C TRP A 166 -4.66 -10.78 5.62
N MET A 167 -3.74 -10.87 4.66
CA MET A 167 -4.04 -11.45 3.35
C MET A 167 -4.29 -12.96 3.46
N ILE A 168 -3.48 -13.66 4.24
CA ILE A 168 -3.62 -15.09 4.48
C ILE A 168 -4.98 -15.39 5.17
N GLU A 169 -5.36 -14.59 6.16
CA GLU A 169 -6.62 -14.73 6.88
C GLU A 169 -7.83 -14.52 5.96
N LEU A 170 -7.84 -13.42 5.20
CA LEU A 170 -8.91 -13.11 4.26
C LEU A 170 -8.98 -14.12 3.11
N TYR A 171 -7.84 -14.60 2.62
CA TYR A 171 -7.79 -15.68 1.63
C TYR A 171 -8.41 -16.98 2.18
N LYS A 172 -8.05 -17.39 3.41
CA LYS A 172 -8.62 -18.58 4.05
C LYS A 172 -10.12 -18.46 4.26
N SER A 173 -10.60 -17.27 4.60
CA SER A 173 -12.01 -16.97 4.85
C SER A 173 -12.82 -16.78 3.56
N SER A 174 -12.16 -16.56 2.42
CA SER A 174 -12.81 -16.35 1.13
C SER A 174 -13.52 -17.61 0.65
N PRO A 175 -14.78 -17.54 0.19
CA PRO A 175 -15.51 -18.69 -0.32
C PRO A 175 -14.98 -19.18 -1.67
N ASN A 176 -14.42 -18.29 -2.50
CA ASN A 176 -13.84 -18.63 -3.81
C ASN A 176 -12.37 -18.21 -3.86
N LYS A 177 -11.49 -19.17 -3.57
CA LYS A 177 -10.05 -18.94 -3.52
C LYS A 177 -9.40 -18.73 -4.89
N GLU A 178 -9.96 -19.35 -5.93
CA GLU A 178 -9.44 -19.23 -7.30
C GLU A 178 -9.60 -17.81 -7.86
N GLN A 179 -10.64 -17.09 -7.39
CA GLN A 179 -10.92 -15.71 -7.77
C GLN A 179 -10.39 -14.68 -6.77
N PHE A 180 -9.66 -15.11 -5.74
CA PHE A 180 -9.19 -14.19 -4.71
C PHE A 180 -8.23 -13.15 -5.28
N PHE A 181 -7.30 -13.56 -6.10
CA PHE A 181 -6.40 -12.65 -6.81
C PHE A 181 -7.02 -12.25 -8.16
N ASP A 182 -7.17 -10.94 -8.37
CA ASP A 182 -7.70 -10.42 -9.62
C ASP A 182 -6.62 -10.43 -10.69
N ASN A 183 -6.77 -11.35 -11.66
CA ASN A 183 -5.87 -11.47 -12.80
C ASN A 183 -5.90 -10.25 -13.75
N LYS A 184 -6.77 -9.26 -13.53
CA LYS A 184 -6.83 -8.05 -14.36
C LYS A 184 -5.67 -7.09 -14.12
N LEU A 185 -5.05 -7.12 -12.94
CA LEU A 185 -3.85 -6.34 -12.65
C LEU A 185 -2.55 -7.03 -13.10
N SER A 186 -2.63 -8.27 -13.58
CA SER A 186 -1.49 -9.03 -14.09
C SER A 186 -1.29 -8.89 -15.61
N LYS A 187 -1.99 -7.94 -16.26
CA LYS A 187 -1.85 -7.65 -17.70
C LYS A 187 -1.14 -6.35 -17.94
#